data_58b14eff976dc3e88b69c18e246ab710
#
_entry.id   58b14eff976dc3e88b69c18e246ab710
#
_cell.length_a   1.000
_cell.length_b   1.000
_cell.length_c   1.000
_cell.angle_alpha   90.00
_cell.angle_beta   90.00
_cell.angle_gamma   90.00
#
_symmetry.space_group_name_H-M   'P 1'
#
loop_
_entity.id
_entity.type
_entity.pdbx_description
1 polymer ?
#
loop_
_entity_poly.entity_id
_entity_poly.type
_entity_poly.pdbx_seq_one_letter_code
_entity_poly.pdbx_strand_id
1 'polypeptide(L)'
;FDFSGDFDPDRFEAGIEGNTFCLREKKLIPPVFWKHLFCNNHQKEVFSFQVPSTVQKLTLRSLNGATGLDTLSLTTLEISATNGKITGDSLSASSCRIQAANGKIVLTRLRTDSLDVSATNGKLEITGDCSRASLNSVNGKVLFEGTCSEYLTAKSVNGSVKLHLPHDLADASIHASTTTGKIRLVSNGRTESYTKTFT
;
A
#
# COMPACT_ATOMS: atom_id res chain seq x y z
N PHE A 1 23.81 -3.98 -3.92
CA PHE A 1 22.81 -3.76 -2.87
C PHE A 1 23.53 -3.80 -1.52
N ASP A 2 23.47 -2.71 -0.79
CA ASP A 2 23.96 -2.69 0.59
C ASP A 2 22.80 -3.04 1.51
N PHE A 3 22.98 -4.09 2.29
CA PHE A 3 22.03 -4.51 3.30
C PHE A 3 22.56 -4.06 4.67
N SER A 4 21.78 -3.29 5.38
CA SER A 4 22.11 -2.89 6.75
C SER A 4 20.93 -3.19 7.67
N GLY A 5 21.21 -3.71 8.85
CA GLY A 5 20.19 -3.99 9.86
C GLY A 5 20.63 -5.13 10.79
N ASP A 6 19.93 -5.22 11.91
CA ASP A 6 20.08 -6.32 12.87
C ASP A 6 19.12 -7.43 12.47
N PHE A 7 19.58 -8.32 11.59
CA PHE A 7 18.78 -9.43 11.06
C PHE A 7 19.66 -10.67 10.83
N ASP A 8 19.05 -11.84 10.88
CA ASP A 8 19.68 -13.08 10.51
C ASP A 8 19.65 -13.25 8.97
N PRO A 9 20.80 -13.14 8.27
CA PRO A 9 20.84 -13.23 6.81
C PRO A 9 20.39 -14.60 6.29
N ASP A 10 20.47 -15.65 7.10
CA ASP A 10 20.04 -17.00 6.72
C ASP A 10 18.50 -17.13 6.59
N ARG A 11 17.76 -16.19 7.14
CA ARG A 11 16.29 -16.14 7.04
C ARG A 11 15.78 -15.56 5.73
N PHE A 12 16.62 -14.89 4.97
CA PHE A 12 16.20 -14.20 3.75
C PHE A 12 16.93 -14.75 2.53
N GLU A 13 16.25 -14.72 1.43
CA GLU A 13 16.78 -14.99 0.11
C GLU A 13 16.59 -13.75 -0.75
N ALA A 14 17.70 -13.21 -1.23
CA ALA A 14 17.72 -12.07 -2.13
C ALA A 14 18.24 -12.50 -3.49
N GLY A 15 17.56 -12.11 -4.55
CA GLY A 15 17.97 -12.44 -5.91
C GLY A 15 17.51 -11.40 -6.91
N ILE A 16 18.15 -11.39 -8.07
CA ILE A 16 17.75 -10.58 -9.23
C ILE A 16 17.33 -11.55 -10.33
N GLU A 17 16.09 -11.44 -10.77
CA GLU A 17 15.55 -12.19 -11.91
C GLU A 17 15.30 -11.18 -13.06
N GLY A 18 16.22 -11.14 -14.02
CA GLY A 18 16.21 -10.11 -15.08
C GLY A 18 16.37 -8.69 -14.49
N ASN A 19 15.36 -7.83 -14.64
CA ASN A 19 15.30 -6.48 -14.06
C ASN A 19 14.49 -6.42 -12.75
N THR A 20 14.21 -7.55 -12.12
CA THR A 20 13.38 -7.63 -10.92
C THR A 20 14.26 -8.04 -9.74
N PHE A 21 14.29 -7.22 -8.70
CA PHE A 21 14.86 -7.60 -7.41
C PHE A 21 13.79 -8.34 -6.59
N CYS A 22 14.11 -9.54 -6.13
CA CYS A 22 13.26 -10.38 -5.31
C CYS A 22 13.90 -10.57 -3.93
N LEU A 23 13.20 -10.21 -2.87
CA LEU A 23 13.56 -10.52 -1.50
C LEU A 23 12.45 -11.38 -0.89
N ARG A 24 12.79 -12.55 -0.39
CA ARG A 24 11.86 -13.50 0.21
C ARG A 24 12.35 -13.93 1.58
N GLU A 25 11.46 -13.97 2.56
CA GLU A 25 11.74 -14.68 3.81
C GLU A 25 11.65 -16.18 3.56
N LYS A 26 12.73 -16.90 3.84
CA LYS A 26 12.75 -18.37 3.77
C LYS A 26 11.80 -18.92 4.83
N LYS A 27 10.95 -19.87 4.46
CA LYS A 27 10.20 -20.67 5.45
C LYS A 27 11.20 -21.50 6.25
N LEU A 28 11.62 -21.03 7.41
CA LEU A 28 12.30 -21.86 8.38
C LEU A 28 11.28 -22.89 8.91
N ILE A 29 11.46 -24.15 8.49
CA ILE A 29 10.89 -25.29 9.21
C ILE A 29 11.76 -25.41 10.46
N PRO A 30 11.27 -25.08 11.66
CA PRO A 30 12.12 -25.10 12.84
C PRO A 30 12.49 -26.55 13.16
N PRO A 31 13.77 -26.91 13.21
CA PRO A 31 14.16 -28.27 13.62
C PRO A 31 13.99 -28.53 15.12
N VAL A 32 13.60 -27.54 15.92
CA VAL A 32 13.47 -27.75 17.37
C VAL A 32 12.35 -26.92 17.98
N PHE A 33 11.25 -27.57 18.27
CA PHE A 33 10.04 -27.02 18.91
C PHE A 33 10.27 -26.46 20.33
N TRP A 34 11.41 -26.69 20.94
CA TRP A 34 11.66 -26.42 22.36
C TRP A 34 12.40 -25.11 22.68
N LYS A 35 13.05 -24.49 21.73
CA LYS A 35 13.86 -23.28 21.98
C LYS A 35 13.09 -21.98 22.04
N HIS A 36 11.88 -21.95 21.48
CA HIS A 36 11.05 -20.74 21.43
C HIS A 36 10.09 -20.52 22.60
N LEU A 37 9.96 -21.49 23.53
CA LEU A 37 9.05 -21.34 24.66
C LEU A 37 9.55 -20.38 25.75
N PHE A 38 10.81 -19.97 25.73
CA PHE A 38 11.41 -19.15 26.80
C PHE A 38 12.22 -17.94 26.34
N CYS A 39 12.28 -17.66 25.04
CA CYS A 39 12.92 -16.44 24.56
C CYS A 39 11.87 -15.36 24.31
N ASN A 40 11.58 -14.60 25.35
CA ASN A 40 10.68 -13.43 25.32
C ASN A 40 11.41 -12.18 24.81
N ASN A 41 12.30 -12.32 23.86
CA ASN A 41 13.05 -11.21 23.26
C ASN A 41 12.57 -11.01 21.82
N HIS A 42 11.41 -10.35 21.64
CA HIS A 42 10.97 -9.85 20.35
C HIS A 42 11.83 -8.65 19.96
N GLN A 43 13.08 -8.88 19.59
CA GLN A 43 13.82 -7.86 18.85
C GLN A 43 13.10 -7.65 17.53
N LYS A 44 12.67 -6.43 17.28
CA LYS A 44 12.13 -6.04 15.98
C LYS A 44 13.29 -6.05 14.99
N GLU A 45 13.36 -7.08 14.19
CA GLU A 45 14.32 -7.12 13.10
C GLU A 45 13.95 -6.01 12.10
N VAL A 46 14.87 -5.12 11.85
CA VAL A 46 14.74 -4.05 10.86
C VAL A 46 15.65 -4.37 9.70
N PHE A 47 15.06 -4.49 8.54
CA PHE A 47 15.76 -4.75 7.31
C PHE A 47 15.67 -3.50 6.42
N SER A 48 16.82 -2.93 6.04
CA SER A 48 16.91 -1.76 5.18
C SER A 48 17.74 -2.06 3.95
N PHE A 49 17.29 -1.62 2.80
CA PHE A 49 18.04 -1.73 1.55
C PHE A 49 17.80 -0.51 0.65
N GLN A 50 18.80 -0.17 -0.12
CA GLN A 50 18.70 0.89 -1.12
C GLN A 50 18.41 0.27 -2.49
N VAL A 51 17.40 0.80 -3.15
CA VAL A 51 17.02 0.39 -4.51
C VAL A 51 17.77 1.28 -5.51
N PRO A 52 18.64 0.72 -6.37
CA PRO A 52 19.29 1.51 -7.41
C PRO A 52 18.28 2.14 -8.36
N SER A 53 18.60 3.33 -8.88
CA SER A 53 17.74 4.06 -9.83
C SER A 53 17.54 3.35 -11.18
N THR A 54 18.35 2.35 -11.48
CA THR A 54 18.22 1.50 -12.67
C THR A 54 17.14 0.44 -12.56
N VAL A 55 16.65 0.17 -11.34
CA VAL A 55 15.57 -0.80 -11.10
C VAL A 55 14.25 -0.22 -11.59
N GLN A 56 13.61 -0.90 -12.50
CA GLN A 56 12.32 -0.48 -13.05
C GLN A 56 11.13 -1.17 -12.35
N LYS A 57 11.31 -2.38 -11.86
CA LYS A 57 10.25 -3.12 -11.17
C LYS A 57 10.70 -3.55 -9.78
N LEU A 58 9.86 -3.25 -8.77
CA LEU A 58 10.04 -3.68 -7.40
C LEU A 58 8.82 -4.50 -6.95
N THR A 59 9.06 -5.72 -6.50
CA THR A 59 8.03 -6.58 -5.91
C THR A 59 8.42 -6.92 -4.48
N LEU A 60 7.57 -6.56 -3.52
CA LEU A 60 7.77 -6.85 -2.10
C LEU A 60 6.66 -7.76 -1.58
N ARG A 61 7.04 -8.79 -0.83
CA ARG A 61 6.11 -9.68 -0.15
C ARG A 61 6.48 -9.82 1.31
N SER A 62 5.53 -9.52 2.19
CA SER A 62 5.70 -9.62 3.64
C SER A 62 4.57 -10.44 4.25
N LEU A 63 4.91 -11.38 5.13
CA LEU A 63 3.90 -12.11 5.91
C LEU A 63 3.56 -11.35 7.19
N ASN A 64 4.57 -10.91 7.93
CA ASN A 64 4.41 -10.21 9.19
C ASN A 64 5.42 -9.08 9.28
N GLY A 65 4.99 -7.92 9.77
CA GLY A 65 5.89 -6.80 9.96
C GLY A 65 5.48 -5.56 9.15
N ALA A 66 6.14 -4.46 9.45
CA ALA A 66 5.90 -3.20 8.74
C ALA A 66 6.82 -3.11 7.51
N THR A 67 6.27 -2.61 6.41
CA THR A 67 7.01 -2.28 5.20
C THR A 67 7.02 -0.77 5.03
N GLY A 68 8.20 -0.18 4.97
CA GLY A 68 8.39 1.25 4.71
C GLY A 68 9.13 1.45 3.39
N LEU A 69 8.66 2.40 2.59
CA LEU A 69 9.27 2.80 1.33
C LEU A 69 9.48 4.31 1.36
N ASP A 70 10.62 4.75 0.93
CA ASP A 70 10.96 6.16 0.85
C ASP A 70 11.65 6.49 -0.47
N THR A 71 11.19 7.54 -1.12
CA THR A 71 11.78 8.15 -2.32
C THR A 71 12.17 7.14 -3.41
N LEU A 72 11.17 6.55 -4.05
CA LEU A 72 11.36 5.60 -5.14
C LEU A 72 10.78 6.12 -6.44
N SER A 73 11.52 5.89 -7.54
CA SER A 73 11.06 6.12 -8.91
C SER A 73 11.18 4.83 -9.72
N LEU A 74 10.05 4.27 -10.13
CA LEU A 74 9.96 2.95 -10.74
C LEU A 74 8.99 2.98 -11.94
N THR A 75 9.05 1.97 -12.79
CA THR A 75 7.96 1.70 -13.74
C THR A 75 6.83 0.93 -13.06
N THR A 76 7.18 -0.07 -12.25
CA THR A 76 6.18 -0.91 -11.60
C THR A 76 6.53 -1.16 -10.13
N LEU A 77 5.57 -0.91 -9.24
CA LEU A 77 5.65 -1.23 -7.82
C LEU A 77 4.54 -2.21 -7.43
N GLU A 78 4.91 -3.37 -6.91
CA GLU A 78 3.98 -4.38 -6.41
C GLU A 78 4.31 -4.71 -4.96
N ILE A 79 3.34 -4.55 -4.05
CA ILE A 79 3.50 -4.89 -2.63
C ILE A 79 2.36 -5.81 -2.19
N SER A 80 2.71 -6.90 -1.53
CA SER A 80 1.75 -7.81 -0.91
C SER A 80 2.13 -8.07 0.53
N ALA A 81 1.24 -7.74 1.47
CA ALA A 81 1.44 -8.00 2.89
C ALA A 81 0.27 -8.77 3.50
N THR A 82 0.55 -9.73 4.39
CA THR A 82 -0.51 -10.41 5.13
C THR A 82 -0.84 -9.65 6.40
N ASN A 83 0.14 -9.39 7.26
CA ASN A 83 -0.07 -8.68 8.52
C ASN A 83 0.98 -7.59 8.67
N GLY A 84 0.55 -6.36 8.79
CA GLY A 84 1.47 -5.27 9.03
C GLY A 84 1.07 -3.97 8.35
N LYS A 85 1.78 -2.93 8.71
CA LYS A 85 1.58 -1.60 8.14
C LYS A 85 2.44 -1.42 6.91
N ILE A 86 1.86 -0.91 5.83
CA ILE A 86 2.60 -0.46 4.66
C ILE A 86 2.61 1.07 4.67
N THR A 87 3.81 1.65 4.61
CA THR A 87 3.99 3.10 4.48
C THR A 87 4.82 3.40 3.26
N GLY A 88 4.40 4.37 2.48
CA GLY A 88 5.14 4.86 1.33
C GLY A 88 5.18 6.39 1.33
N ASP A 89 6.35 6.96 1.11
CA ASP A 89 6.53 8.40 0.99
C ASP A 89 7.33 8.74 -0.27
N SER A 90 6.89 9.77 -1.00
CA SER A 90 7.55 10.24 -2.22
C SER A 90 7.76 9.13 -3.27
N LEU A 91 6.69 8.41 -3.60
CA LEU A 91 6.72 7.33 -4.56
C LEU A 91 6.27 7.81 -5.94
N SER A 92 7.04 7.49 -6.97
CA SER A 92 6.70 7.71 -8.37
C SER A 92 6.74 6.38 -9.13
N ALA A 93 5.66 6.01 -9.81
CA ALA A 93 5.61 4.77 -10.60
C ALA A 93 4.55 4.88 -11.71
N SER A 94 4.76 4.27 -12.87
CA SER A 94 3.69 4.19 -13.87
C SER A 94 2.57 3.28 -13.39
N SER A 95 2.90 2.17 -12.72
CA SER A 95 1.91 1.27 -12.12
C SER A 95 2.27 0.95 -10.67
N CYS A 96 1.31 1.16 -9.77
CA CYS A 96 1.44 0.88 -8.35
C CYS A 96 0.31 -0.04 -7.89
N ARG A 97 0.66 -1.27 -7.47
CA ARG A 97 -0.29 -2.25 -6.91
C ARG A 97 0.11 -2.62 -5.50
N ILE A 98 -0.80 -2.41 -4.55
CA ILE A 98 -0.58 -2.71 -3.13
C ILE A 98 -1.74 -3.52 -2.57
N GLN A 99 -1.44 -4.65 -1.96
CA GLN A 99 -2.43 -5.54 -1.36
C GLN A 99 -2.05 -5.86 0.08
N ALA A 100 -3.02 -5.73 0.99
CA ALA A 100 -2.85 -6.12 2.38
C ALA A 100 -4.04 -6.93 2.89
N ALA A 101 -3.79 -8.03 3.61
CA ALA A 101 -4.89 -8.72 4.29
C ALA A 101 -5.26 -7.99 5.58
N ASN A 102 -4.30 -7.75 6.47
CA ASN A 102 -4.53 -7.09 7.75
C ASN A 102 -3.48 -6.00 7.97
N GLY A 103 -3.92 -4.75 7.98
CA GLY A 103 -3.00 -3.66 8.24
C GLY A 103 -3.41 -2.34 7.58
N LYS A 104 -2.73 -1.30 8.00
CA LYS A 104 -2.96 0.04 7.47
C LYS A 104 -2.02 0.29 6.28
N ILE A 105 -2.55 0.82 5.19
CA ILE A 105 -1.76 1.32 4.06
C ILE A 105 -1.79 2.85 4.11
N VAL A 106 -0.62 3.47 4.13
CA VAL A 106 -0.44 4.92 4.13
C VAL A 106 0.54 5.29 3.03
N LEU A 107 0.07 6.00 2.04
CA LEU A 107 0.91 6.54 0.97
C LEU A 107 0.80 8.05 0.97
N THR A 108 1.96 8.71 0.97
CA THR A 108 2.06 10.16 0.91
C THR A 108 2.92 10.59 -0.27
N ARG A 109 2.58 11.71 -0.89
CA ARG A 109 3.29 12.24 -2.07
C ARG A 109 3.46 11.22 -3.21
N LEU A 110 2.39 10.44 -3.45
CA LEU A 110 2.37 9.45 -4.53
C LEU A 110 2.12 10.15 -5.87
N ARG A 111 2.85 9.72 -6.91
CA ARG A 111 2.58 10.05 -8.31
C ARG A 111 2.57 8.78 -9.14
N THR A 112 1.45 8.51 -9.82
CA THR A 112 1.32 7.27 -10.60
C THR A 112 0.28 7.40 -11.70
N ASP A 113 0.46 6.71 -12.82
CA ASP A 113 -0.58 6.64 -13.84
C ASP A 113 -1.70 5.69 -13.42
N SER A 114 -1.35 4.55 -12.81
CA SER A 114 -2.31 3.54 -12.38
C SER A 114 -2.07 3.10 -10.96
N LEU A 115 -3.07 3.27 -10.11
CA LEU A 115 -3.07 2.90 -8.70
C LEU A 115 -4.12 1.82 -8.41
N ASP A 116 -3.69 0.67 -7.90
CA ASP A 116 -4.58 -0.39 -7.42
C ASP A 116 -4.22 -0.77 -5.98
N VAL A 117 -5.07 -0.39 -5.02
CA VAL A 117 -4.85 -0.63 -3.60
C VAL A 117 -6.01 -1.41 -3.01
N SER A 118 -5.72 -2.53 -2.39
CA SER A 118 -6.74 -3.35 -1.74
C SER A 118 -6.34 -3.79 -0.33
N ALA A 119 -7.31 -3.76 0.59
CA ALA A 119 -7.16 -4.29 1.93
C ALA A 119 -8.40 -5.07 2.38
N THR A 120 -8.21 -6.18 3.10
CA THR A 120 -9.34 -6.88 3.71
C THR A 120 -9.71 -6.22 5.04
N ASN A 121 -8.77 -6.12 5.97
CA ASN A 121 -8.99 -5.51 7.28
C ASN A 121 -7.97 -4.40 7.50
N GLY A 122 -8.31 -3.20 7.07
CA GLY A 122 -7.36 -2.12 7.20
C GLY A 122 -7.83 -0.80 6.63
N LYS A 123 -7.19 0.25 7.10
CA LYS A 123 -7.44 1.61 6.63
C LYS A 123 -6.52 1.91 5.46
N LEU A 124 -7.08 2.45 4.40
CA LEU A 124 -6.34 3.04 3.28
C LEU A 124 -6.30 4.55 3.46
N GLU A 125 -5.10 5.11 3.51
CA GLU A 125 -4.84 6.56 3.53
C GLU A 125 -3.86 6.87 2.41
N ILE A 126 -4.32 7.56 1.40
CA ILE A 126 -3.55 7.83 0.20
C ILE A 126 -3.61 9.31 -0.11
N THR A 127 -2.45 9.93 -0.23
CA THR A 127 -2.29 11.32 -0.66
C THR A 127 -1.37 11.37 -1.87
N GLY A 128 -1.85 11.94 -2.97
CA GLY A 128 -1.06 12.06 -4.20
C GLY A 128 -1.90 12.21 -5.45
N ASP A 129 -1.21 12.14 -6.58
CA ASP A 129 -1.79 12.38 -7.90
C ASP A 129 -1.72 11.10 -8.75
N CYS A 130 -2.79 10.82 -9.47
CA CYS A 130 -2.87 9.67 -10.36
C CYS A 130 -3.75 9.95 -11.59
N SER A 131 -3.59 9.15 -12.63
CA SER A 131 -4.55 9.17 -13.73
C SER A 131 -5.74 8.27 -13.40
N ARG A 132 -5.46 7.07 -12.91
CA ARG A 132 -6.47 6.06 -12.57
C ARG A 132 -6.24 5.49 -11.19
N ALA A 133 -7.29 5.40 -10.38
CA ALA A 133 -7.22 4.81 -9.06
C ALA A 133 -8.35 3.81 -8.78
N SER A 134 -8.00 2.66 -8.23
CA SER A 134 -8.91 1.65 -7.69
C SER A 134 -8.54 1.34 -6.25
N LEU A 135 -9.42 1.75 -5.31
CA LEU A 135 -9.20 1.67 -3.88
C LEU A 135 -10.29 0.80 -3.24
N ASN A 136 -9.91 -0.37 -2.76
CA ASN A 136 -10.86 -1.35 -2.25
C ASN A 136 -10.55 -1.74 -0.81
N SER A 137 -11.53 -1.68 0.09
CA SER A 137 -11.43 -2.21 1.45
C SER A 137 -12.66 -3.04 1.80
N VAL A 138 -12.50 -4.16 2.49
CA VAL A 138 -13.66 -4.89 3.03
C VAL A 138 -14.05 -4.28 4.37
N ASN A 139 -13.16 -4.29 5.35
CA ASN A 139 -13.43 -3.78 6.70
C ASN A 139 -12.46 -2.64 7.01
N GLY A 140 -12.79 -1.45 6.56
CA GLY A 140 -11.91 -0.33 6.82
C GLY A 140 -12.33 0.96 6.12
N LYS A 141 -11.68 2.02 6.53
CA LYS A 141 -11.89 3.34 5.95
C LYS A 141 -10.99 3.53 4.72
N VAL A 142 -11.56 4.02 3.65
CA VAL A 142 -10.82 4.50 2.48
C VAL A 142 -10.77 6.02 2.53
N LEU A 143 -9.57 6.57 2.53
CA LEU A 143 -9.31 8.00 2.43
C LEU A 143 -8.37 8.24 1.26
N PHE A 144 -8.81 9.06 0.33
CA PHE A 144 -8.01 9.56 -0.78
C PHE A 144 -8.00 11.10 -0.76
N GLU A 145 -6.83 11.68 -0.91
CA GLU A 145 -6.61 13.11 -0.99
C GLU A 145 -5.64 13.41 -2.12
N GLY A 146 -6.06 14.19 -3.12
CA GLY A 146 -5.23 14.52 -4.27
C GLY A 146 -6.01 14.60 -5.56
N THR A 147 -5.33 14.47 -6.69
CA THR A 147 -5.92 14.60 -8.02
C THR A 147 -6.05 13.24 -8.71
N CYS A 148 -7.12 13.08 -9.47
CA CYS A 148 -7.30 11.94 -10.36
C CYS A 148 -7.84 12.46 -11.71
N SER A 149 -7.11 12.19 -12.80
CA SER A 149 -7.43 12.84 -14.08
C SER A 149 -8.38 12.04 -14.98
N GLU A 150 -8.48 10.72 -14.82
CA GLU A 150 -9.33 9.89 -15.67
C GLU A 150 -10.48 9.26 -14.87
N TYR A 151 -10.16 8.32 -13.95
CA TYR A 151 -11.19 7.72 -13.12
C TYR A 151 -10.69 7.32 -11.73
N LEU A 152 -11.58 7.47 -10.74
CA LEU A 152 -11.36 7.06 -9.36
C LEU A 152 -12.49 6.13 -8.90
N THR A 153 -12.14 4.91 -8.56
CA THR A 153 -13.05 3.98 -7.90
C THR A 153 -12.63 3.77 -6.45
N ALA A 154 -13.53 4.01 -5.50
CA ALA A 154 -13.28 3.81 -4.09
C ALA A 154 -14.42 3.01 -3.43
N LYS A 155 -14.11 1.81 -2.95
CA LYS A 155 -15.10 0.88 -2.39
C LYS A 155 -14.73 0.45 -0.98
N SER A 156 -15.75 0.42 -0.11
CA SER A 156 -15.63 -0.22 1.20
C SER A 156 -16.90 -1.03 1.47
N VAL A 157 -16.78 -2.24 1.99
CA VAL A 157 -17.97 -3.00 2.41
C VAL A 157 -18.43 -2.49 3.77
N ASN A 158 -17.60 -2.62 4.79
CA ASN A 158 -17.90 -2.18 6.17
C ASN A 158 -16.97 -1.04 6.57
N GLY A 159 -17.28 0.16 6.12
CA GLY A 159 -16.46 1.33 6.42
C GLY A 159 -16.86 2.55 5.63
N SER A 160 -16.22 3.66 5.95
CA SER A 160 -16.49 4.92 5.27
C SER A 160 -15.49 5.18 4.13
N VAL A 161 -15.99 5.80 3.07
CA VAL A 161 -15.18 6.33 1.98
C VAL A 161 -15.14 7.85 2.10
N LYS A 162 -13.94 8.43 2.12
CA LYS A 162 -13.72 9.87 2.11
C LYS A 162 -12.79 10.22 0.95
N LEU A 163 -13.28 11.06 0.05
CA LEU A 163 -12.53 11.58 -1.08
C LEU A 163 -12.37 13.08 -0.92
N HIS A 164 -11.15 13.57 -0.98
CA HIS A 164 -10.80 14.97 -0.96
C HIS A 164 -10.07 15.33 -2.26
N LEU A 165 -10.76 16.00 -3.16
CA LEU A 165 -10.30 16.30 -4.50
C LEU A 165 -10.22 17.83 -4.64
N PRO A 166 -9.02 18.42 -4.67
CA PRO A 166 -8.85 19.87 -4.56
C PRO A 166 -9.25 20.63 -5.83
N HIS A 167 -9.34 19.93 -6.97
CA HIS A 167 -9.63 20.57 -8.26
C HIS A 167 -11.04 20.23 -8.79
N ASP A 168 -11.48 20.99 -9.76
CA ASP A 168 -12.72 20.72 -10.47
C ASP A 168 -12.63 19.37 -11.19
N LEU A 169 -13.68 18.58 -11.08
CA LEU A 169 -13.74 17.20 -11.55
C LEU A 169 -14.31 17.08 -12.96
N ALA A 170 -14.22 18.14 -13.76
CA ALA A 170 -14.90 18.25 -15.04
C ALA A 170 -14.63 17.07 -16.01
N ASP A 171 -13.43 16.47 -15.90
CA ASP A 171 -12.99 15.42 -16.82
C ASP A 171 -12.79 14.03 -16.15
N ALA A 172 -12.93 13.92 -14.84
CA ALA A 172 -12.70 12.69 -14.12
C ALA A 172 -14.01 11.95 -13.75
N SER A 173 -14.07 10.66 -14.01
CA SER A 173 -15.17 9.80 -13.56
C SER A 173 -14.90 9.27 -12.15
N ILE A 174 -15.81 9.54 -11.20
CA ILE A 174 -15.67 9.12 -9.81
C ILE A 174 -16.79 8.17 -9.44
N HIS A 175 -16.40 7.00 -8.94
CA HIS A 175 -17.32 6.01 -8.39
C HIS A 175 -16.94 5.66 -6.96
N ALA A 176 -17.79 6.01 -6.00
CA ALA A 176 -17.61 5.65 -4.60
C ALA A 176 -18.78 4.79 -4.11
N SER A 177 -18.50 3.72 -3.39
CA SER A 177 -19.54 2.85 -2.85
C SER A 177 -19.20 2.31 -1.47
N THR A 178 -20.22 2.12 -0.64
CA THR A 178 -20.12 1.41 0.64
C THR A 178 -21.41 0.64 0.93
N THR A 179 -21.29 -0.53 1.54
CA THR A 179 -22.47 -1.31 1.97
C THR A 179 -22.97 -0.79 3.32
N THR A 180 -22.07 -0.67 4.29
CA THR A 180 -22.36 -0.10 5.62
C THR A 180 -21.36 1.01 5.91
N GLY A 181 -21.82 2.25 5.89
CA GLY A 181 -20.93 3.39 6.14
C GLY A 181 -21.44 4.66 5.49
N LYS A 182 -20.56 5.65 5.45
CA LYS A 182 -20.85 6.96 4.83
C LYS A 182 -19.82 7.25 3.76
N ILE A 183 -20.28 7.82 2.66
CA ILE A 183 -19.42 8.38 1.64
C ILE A 183 -19.40 9.90 1.83
N ARG A 184 -18.21 10.47 1.85
CA ARG A 184 -18.01 11.91 1.89
C ARG A 184 -17.10 12.31 0.74
N LEU A 185 -17.62 13.16 -0.13
CA LEU A 185 -16.86 13.80 -1.18
C LEU A 185 -16.63 15.27 -0.79
N VAL A 186 -15.39 15.71 -0.86
CA VAL A 186 -15.01 17.11 -0.68
C VAL A 186 -14.30 17.57 -1.94
N SER A 187 -14.88 18.53 -2.65
CA SER A 187 -14.31 19.11 -3.85
C SER A 187 -14.54 20.62 -3.85
N ASN A 188 -13.52 21.39 -4.20
CA ASN A 188 -13.60 22.86 -4.26
C ASN A 188 -14.22 23.53 -3.02
N GLY A 189 -13.90 23.01 -1.83
CA GLY A 189 -14.46 23.49 -0.56
C GLY A 189 -15.91 23.09 -0.28
N ARG A 190 -16.57 22.40 -1.21
CA ARG A 190 -17.92 21.85 -1.01
C ARG A 190 -17.81 20.43 -0.47
N THR A 191 -18.67 20.10 0.49
CA THR A 191 -18.76 18.74 1.06
C THR A 191 -20.11 18.15 0.75
N GLU A 192 -20.08 16.97 0.12
CA GLU A 192 -21.26 16.18 -0.15
C GLU A 192 -21.18 14.83 0.58
N SER A 193 -22.29 14.37 1.09
CA SER A 193 -22.35 13.13 1.87
C SER A 193 -23.44 12.20 1.34
N TYR A 194 -23.07 10.96 1.08
CA TYR A 194 -23.93 9.91 0.54
C TYR A 194 -23.91 8.69 1.45
N THR A 195 -25.01 7.95 1.50
CA THR A 195 -25.16 6.80 2.40
C THR A 195 -24.84 5.45 1.78
N LYS A 196 -24.82 5.34 0.45
CA LYS A 196 -24.58 4.04 -0.21
C LYS A 196 -23.65 4.13 -1.42
N THR A 197 -24.06 4.82 -2.46
CA THR A 197 -23.33 4.88 -3.73
C THR A 197 -23.34 6.29 -4.29
N PHE A 198 -22.20 6.70 -4.81
CA PHE A 198 -22.02 7.90 -5.59
C PHE A 198 -21.34 7.53 -6.91
N THR A 199 -21.85 8.03 -8.03
CA THR A 199 -21.30 7.82 -9.37
C THR A 199 -21.16 9.14 -10.09
#